data_3b83ffbf61f3d1cecb75c2d67dab6691
#
_entry.id   3b83ffbf61f3d1cecb75c2d67dab6691
#
_cell.length_a   1.000
_cell.length_b   1.000
_cell.length_c   1.000
_cell.angle_alpha   90.00
_cell.angle_beta   90.00
_cell.angle_gamma   90.00
#
_symmetry.space_group_name_H-M   'P 1'
#
loop_
_entity.id
_entity.type
_entity.pdbx_description
1 polymer ?
#
loop_
_entity_poly.entity_id
_entity_poly.type
_entity_poly.pdbx_seq_one_letter_code
_entity_poly.pdbx_strand_id
1 'polypeptide(L)'
;GTGDPHFGILHILSYLVIGIGFYLLSSAWHVLYFAQRENRLAVTGPYAKVRHPQYIAFALIMFGFLLQWPTLLTLFMFPVLLVMYKRLSVSEENEMVRHFGAEYEAYAKRTPRFFPSRSE
;
A
#
# COMPACT_ATOMS: atom_id res chain seq x y z
N GLY A 1 4.85 26.18 8.78
CA GLY A 1 4.94 27.54 9.19
C GLY A 1 6.05 28.29 8.53
N THR A 2 5.73 29.47 8.13
CA THR A 2 6.72 30.32 7.52
C THR A 2 7.78 30.69 8.56
N GLY A 3 9.02 30.61 8.19
CA GLY A 3 10.10 30.95 9.07
C GLY A 3 10.63 29.84 9.94
N ASP A 4 9.95 28.70 9.97
CA ASP A 4 10.45 27.55 10.72
C ASP A 4 11.00 26.53 9.73
N PRO A 5 12.34 26.33 9.68
CA PRO A 5 12.91 25.39 8.72
C PRO A 5 12.46 23.95 8.96
N HIS A 6 12.13 23.58 10.18
CA HIS A 6 11.65 22.23 10.46
C HIS A 6 10.29 21.98 9.83
N PHE A 7 9.40 22.97 9.88
CA PHE A 7 8.11 22.83 9.22
C PHE A 7 8.27 22.79 7.71
N GLY A 8 9.20 23.54 7.15
CA GLY A 8 9.46 23.50 5.72
C GLY A 8 9.94 22.14 5.28
N ILE A 9 10.86 21.54 6.04
CA ILE A 9 11.37 20.21 5.73
C ILE A 9 10.26 19.17 5.85
N LEU A 10 9.44 19.25 6.90
CA LEU A 10 8.35 18.30 7.07
C LEU A 10 7.33 18.40 5.94
N HIS A 11 7.04 19.60 5.47
CA HIS A 11 6.11 19.77 4.35
C HIS A 11 6.68 19.18 3.06
N ILE A 12 7.97 19.41 2.81
CA ILE A 12 8.61 18.83 1.63
C ILE A 12 8.59 17.31 1.70
N LEU A 13 8.93 16.74 2.86
CA LEU A 13 8.89 15.30 3.05
C LEU A 13 7.49 14.75 2.87
N SER A 14 6.48 15.46 3.39
CA SER A 14 5.10 15.00 3.25
C SER A 14 4.67 14.96 1.79
N TYR A 15 5.03 15.99 1.00
CA TYR A 15 4.69 15.98 -0.41
C TYR A 15 5.38 14.85 -1.15
N LEU A 16 6.63 14.56 -0.81
CA LEU A 16 7.35 13.44 -1.42
C LEU A 16 6.69 12.11 -1.08
N VAL A 17 6.34 11.93 0.19
CA VAL A 17 5.70 10.68 0.63
C VAL A 17 4.33 10.52 -0.04
N ILE A 18 3.54 11.58 -0.08
CA ILE A 18 2.23 11.55 -0.73
C ILE A 18 2.37 11.25 -2.22
N GLY A 19 3.33 11.89 -2.88
CA GLY A 19 3.58 11.65 -4.29
C GLY A 19 3.99 10.22 -4.59
N ILE A 20 4.87 9.66 -3.75
CA ILE A 20 5.26 8.26 -3.89
C ILE A 20 4.05 7.36 -3.69
N GLY A 21 3.21 7.68 -2.69
CA GLY A 21 2.01 6.90 -2.43
C GLY A 21 1.05 6.91 -3.62
N PHE A 22 0.81 8.06 -4.22
CA PHE A 22 -0.06 8.15 -5.39
C PHE A 22 0.55 7.46 -6.60
N TYR A 23 1.86 7.56 -6.78
CA TYR A 23 2.51 6.85 -7.87
C TYR A 23 2.36 5.33 -7.71
N LEU A 24 2.61 4.84 -6.50
CA LEU A 24 2.47 3.42 -6.22
C LEU A 24 1.03 2.95 -6.41
N LEU A 25 0.06 3.75 -5.94
CA LEU A 25 -1.36 3.43 -6.08
C LEU A 25 -1.76 3.37 -7.55
N SER A 26 -1.34 4.36 -8.33
CA SER A 26 -1.64 4.41 -9.74
C SER A 26 -1.04 3.21 -10.47
N SER A 27 0.21 2.87 -10.16
CA SER A 27 0.88 1.74 -10.76
C SER A 27 0.20 0.42 -10.40
N ALA A 28 -0.19 0.27 -9.14
CA ALA A 28 -0.86 -0.94 -8.69
C ALA A 28 -2.23 -1.10 -9.35
N TRP A 29 -3.00 -0.02 -9.43
CA TRP A 29 -4.31 -0.06 -10.06
C TRP A 29 -4.21 -0.34 -11.55
N HIS A 30 -3.18 0.19 -12.22
CA HIS A 30 -2.97 -0.08 -13.62
C HIS A 30 -2.77 -1.59 -13.86
N VAL A 31 -1.90 -2.22 -13.08
CA VAL A 31 -1.65 -3.65 -13.19
C VAL A 31 -2.92 -4.43 -12.86
N LEU A 32 -3.60 -4.06 -11.78
CA LEU A 32 -4.80 -4.77 -11.36
C LEU A 32 -5.92 -4.66 -12.40
N TYR A 33 -6.09 -3.47 -12.96
CA TYR A 33 -7.13 -3.24 -13.97
C TYR A 33 -6.95 -4.17 -15.16
N PHE A 34 -5.74 -4.25 -15.70
CA PHE A 34 -5.50 -5.10 -16.85
C PHE A 34 -5.56 -6.59 -16.48
N ALA A 35 -5.13 -6.94 -15.27
CA ALA A 35 -5.25 -8.33 -14.83
C ALA A 35 -6.72 -8.73 -14.71
N GLN A 36 -7.56 -7.86 -14.17
CA GLN A 36 -8.99 -8.15 -14.03
C GLN A 36 -9.67 -8.28 -15.39
N ARG A 37 -9.32 -7.43 -16.34
CA ARG A 37 -9.88 -7.51 -17.67
C ARG A 37 -9.58 -8.83 -18.36
N GLU A 38 -8.41 -9.39 -18.08
CA GLU A 38 -7.98 -10.65 -18.67
C GLU A 38 -8.25 -11.85 -17.77
N ASN A 39 -8.92 -11.61 -16.64
CA ASN A 39 -9.24 -12.63 -15.65
C ASN A 39 -7.99 -13.43 -15.24
N ARG A 40 -6.90 -12.70 -14.97
CA ARG A 40 -5.66 -13.32 -14.52
C ARG A 40 -5.22 -12.66 -13.20
N LEU A 41 -4.31 -13.33 -12.53
CA LEU A 41 -3.76 -12.85 -11.27
C LEU A 41 -2.77 -11.72 -11.52
N ALA A 42 -2.88 -10.63 -10.73
CA ALA A 42 -1.95 -9.51 -10.80
C ALA A 42 -0.66 -9.89 -10.09
N VAL A 43 0.44 -10.03 -10.85
CA VAL A 43 1.72 -10.47 -10.29
C VAL A 43 2.90 -9.65 -10.81
N THR A 44 2.64 -8.61 -11.60
CA THR A 44 3.69 -7.79 -12.19
C THR A 44 3.70 -6.40 -11.56
N GLY A 45 4.71 -5.59 -11.88
CA GLY A 45 4.85 -4.25 -11.33
C GLY A 45 4.99 -4.30 -9.82
N PRO A 46 4.26 -3.45 -9.08
CA PRO A 46 4.33 -3.49 -7.61
C PRO A 46 3.91 -4.83 -7.03
N TYR A 47 3.03 -5.57 -7.72
CA TYR A 47 2.57 -6.86 -7.25
C TYR A 47 3.64 -7.94 -7.32
N ALA A 48 4.71 -7.70 -8.05
CA ALA A 48 5.86 -8.61 -8.05
C ALA A 48 6.64 -8.53 -6.74
N LYS A 49 6.51 -7.43 -6.03
CA LYS A 49 7.28 -7.19 -4.81
C LYS A 49 6.48 -7.44 -3.54
N VAL A 50 5.20 -7.06 -3.53
CA VAL A 50 4.32 -7.27 -2.38
C VAL A 50 2.94 -7.63 -2.88
N ARG A 51 2.16 -8.30 -2.02
CA ARG A 51 0.83 -8.76 -2.40
C ARG A 51 -0.23 -7.66 -2.35
N HIS A 52 -0.02 -6.63 -1.53
CA HIS A 52 -1.03 -5.57 -1.35
C HIS A 52 -0.40 -4.19 -1.45
N PRO A 53 0.13 -3.84 -2.64
CA PRO A 53 0.79 -2.53 -2.81
C PRO A 53 -0.18 -1.37 -2.65
N GLN A 54 -1.47 -1.57 -2.95
CA GLN A 54 -2.46 -0.49 -2.81
C GLN A 54 -2.62 -0.07 -1.35
N TYR A 55 -2.55 -1.01 -0.41
CA TYR A 55 -2.66 -0.64 1.00
C TYR A 55 -1.41 0.07 1.50
N ILE A 56 -0.25 -0.31 0.99
CA ILE A 56 0.99 0.42 1.28
C ILE A 56 0.88 1.85 0.75
N ALA A 57 0.33 2.00 -0.46
CA ALA A 57 0.14 3.32 -1.05
C ALA A 57 -0.80 4.17 -0.19
N PHE A 58 -1.91 3.61 0.27
CA PHE A 58 -2.82 4.33 1.15
C PHE A 58 -2.14 4.73 2.46
N ALA A 59 -1.34 3.81 3.04
CA ALA A 59 -0.62 4.11 4.27
C ALA A 59 0.39 5.24 4.06
N LEU A 60 1.09 5.26 2.93
CA LEU A 60 2.02 6.32 2.62
C LEU A 60 1.32 7.66 2.47
N ILE A 61 0.18 7.68 1.80
CA ILE A 61 -0.58 8.91 1.63
C ILE A 61 -1.05 9.43 2.98
N MET A 62 -1.57 8.55 3.83
CA MET A 62 -2.01 8.94 5.16
C MET A 62 -0.85 9.43 6.01
N PHE A 63 0.30 8.75 5.93
CA PHE A 63 1.47 9.17 6.67
C PHE A 63 1.93 10.56 6.21
N GLY A 64 1.89 10.82 4.91
CA GLY A 64 2.22 12.14 4.40
C GLY A 64 1.31 13.22 4.93
N PHE A 65 0.01 12.97 4.98
CA PHE A 65 -0.93 13.93 5.56
C PHE A 65 -0.68 14.10 7.05
N LEU A 66 -0.30 13.04 7.75
CA LEU A 66 0.03 13.13 9.17
C LEU A 66 1.23 14.04 9.39
N LEU A 67 2.21 14.02 8.50
CA LEU A 67 3.36 14.91 8.59
C LEU A 67 2.96 16.37 8.39
N GLN A 68 1.95 16.64 7.56
CA GLN A 68 1.49 18.00 7.35
C GLN A 68 0.63 18.51 8.49
N TRP A 69 -0.27 17.68 8.98
CA TRP A 69 -1.22 18.06 10.02
C TRP A 69 -1.29 17.00 11.11
N PRO A 70 -0.29 16.99 12.02
CA PRO A 70 -0.26 15.98 13.08
C PRO A 70 -1.26 16.34 14.19
N THR A 71 -2.52 15.97 13.99
CA THR A 71 -3.55 16.19 15.00
C THR A 71 -3.76 14.89 15.79
N LEU A 72 -4.40 15.02 16.97
CA LEU A 72 -4.70 13.84 17.77
C LEU A 72 -5.59 12.86 17.01
N LEU A 73 -6.51 13.39 16.21
CA LEU A 73 -7.40 12.55 15.43
C LEU A 73 -6.64 11.72 14.40
N THR A 74 -5.73 12.36 13.64
CA THR A 74 -4.95 11.64 12.65
C THR A 74 -3.98 10.66 13.29
N LEU A 75 -3.39 11.04 14.43
CA LEU A 75 -2.51 10.13 15.17
C LEU A 75 -3.25 8.89 15.65
N PHE A 76 -4.49 9.06 16.07
CA PHE A 76 -5.32 7.94 16.51
C PHE A 76 -5.78 7.08 15.34
N MET A 77 -6.18 7.72 14.25
CA MET A 77 -6.74 7.00 13.10
C MET A 77 -5.71 6.20 12.33
N PHE A 78 -4.46 6.65 12.32
CA PHE A 78 -3.45 5.99 11.53
C PHE A 78 -3.25 4.52 11.91
N PRO A 79 -3.00 4.19 13.18
CA PRO A 79 -2.87 2.77 13.56
C PRO A 79 -4.17 1.98 13.36
N VAL A 80 -5.33 2.63 13.55
CA VAL A 80 -6.60 1.95 13.30
C VAL A 80 -6.71 1.56 11.84
N LEU A 81 -6.35 2.46 10.93
CA LEU A 81 -6.40 2.17 9.50
C LEU A 81 -5.42 1.06 9.11
N LEU A 82 -4.23 1.06 9.71
CA LEU A 82 -3.25 0.01 9.43
C LEU A 82 -3.78 -1.37 9.82
N VAL A 83 -4.44 -1.46 10.96
CA VAL A 83 -5.05 -2.72 11.39
C VAL A 83 -6.17 -3.13 10.43
N MET A 84 -6.99 -2.17 10.02
CA MET A 84 -8.07 -2.46 9.07
C MET A 84 -7.52 -2.92 7.73
N TYR A 85 -6.45 -2.29 7.24
CA TYR A 85 -5.83 -2.71 5.99
C TYR A 85 -5.30 -4.14 6.07
N LYS A 86 -4.72 -4.50 7.22
CA LYS A 86 -4.27 -5.86 7.41
C LYS A 86 -5.42 -6.85 7.36
N ARG A 87 -6.53 -6.52 8.03
CA ARG A 87 -7.70 -7.39 8.02
C ARG A 87 -8.29 -7.54 6.63
N LEU A 88 -8.38 -6.43 5.90
CA LEU A 88 -8.88 -6.47 4.53
C LEU A 88 -7.96 -7.29 3.63
N SER A 89 -6.65 -7.19 3.87
CA SER A 89 -5.68 -7.97 3.10
C SER A 89 -5.91 -9.46 3.27
N VAL A 90 -6.12 -9.90 4.50
CA VAL A 90 -6.37 -11.32 4.77
C VAL A 90 -7.66 -11.77 4.09
N SER A 91 -8.71 -10.95 4.18
CA SER A 91 -9.98 -11.26 3.52
C SER A 91 -9.83 -11.38 2.02
N GLU A 92 -9.10 -10.46 1.40
CA GLU A 92 -8.86 -10.50 -0.03
C GLU A 92 -8.01 -11.70 -0.43
N GLU A 93 -7.03 -12.04 0.38
CA GLU A 93 -6.20 -13.22 0.11
C GLU A 93 -7.04 -14.49 0.13
N ASN A 94 -7.99 -14.59 1.06
CA ASN A 94 -8.88 -15.74 1.09
C ASN A 94 -9.75 -15.84 -0.17
N GLU A 95 -10.21 -14.70 -0.66
CA GLU A 95 -10.98 -14.67 -1.89
C GLU A 95 -10.12 -15.06 -3.09
N MET A 96 -8.87 -14.61 -3.12
CA MET A 96 -7.96 -14.94 -4.19
C MET A 96 -7.65 -16.43 -4.22
N VAL A 97 -7.50 -17.05 -3.03
CA VAL A 97 -7.29 -18.49 -2.96
C VAL A 97 -8.51 -19.23 -3.54
N ARG A 98 -9.71 -18.76 -3.23
CA ARG A 98 -10.92 -19.38 -3.76
C ARG A 98 -11.04 -19.21 -5.26
N HIS A 99 -10.57 -18.10 -5.80
CA HIS A 99 -10.69 -17.80 -7.23
C HIS A 99 -9.56 -18.39 -8.06
N PHE A 100 -8.33 -18.29 -7.59
CA PHE A 100 -7.14 -18.72 -8.34
C PHE A 100 -6.49 -19.97 -7.77
N GLY A 101 -6.83 -20.36 -6.55
CA GLY A 101 -6.34 -21.62 -5.96
C GLY A 101 -4.83 -21.70 -5.84
N ALA A 102 -4.27 -22.77 -6.39
CA ALA A 102 -2.84 -23.05 -6.26
C ALA A 102 -1.97 -21.98 -6.90
N GLU A 103 -2.46 -21.32 -7.94
CA GLU A 103 -1.71 -20.23 -8.57
C GLU A 103 -1.46 -19.08 -7.57
N TYR A 104 -2.49 -18.71 -6.81
CA TYR A 104 -2.32 -17.65 -5.82
C TYR A 104 -1.45 -18.13 -4.66
N GLU A 105 -1.61 -19.37 -4.24
CA GLU A 105 -0.78 -19.88 -3.14
C GLU A 105 0.69 -19.88 -3.50
N ALA A 106 1.05 -20.23 -4.73
CA ALA A 106 2.42 -20.17 -5.20
C ALA A 106 2.94 -18.73 -5.22
N TYR A 107 2.10 -17.81 -5.68
CA TYR A 107 2.44 -16.39 -5.68
C TYR A 107 2.66 -15.89 -4.26
N ALA A 108 1.80 -16.25 -3.33
CA ALA A 108 1.88 -15.79 -1.94
C ALA A 108 3.15 -16.30 -1.26
N LYS A 109 3.61 -17.50 -1.62
CA LYS A 109 4.83 -18.05 -1.02
C LYS A 109 6.07 -17.25 -1.40
N ARG A 110 6.11 -16.71 -2.63
CA ARG A 110 7.27 -15.99 -3.11
C ARG A 110 7.18 -14.49 -2.94
N THR A 111 6.02 -13.97 -2.51
CA THR A 111 5.79 -12.53 -2.46
C THR A 111 5.24 -12.14 -1.08
N PRO A 112 5.93 -11.26 -0.34
CA PRO A 112 5.45 -10.86 0.99
C PRO A 112 4.19 -10.00 0.88
N ARG A 113 3.48 -9.91 2.00
CA ARG A 113 2.21 -9.21 2.06
C ARG A 113 2.38 -7.71 1.87
N PHE A 114 3.24 -7.08 2.64
CA PHE A 114 3.39 -5.62 2.62
C PHE A 114 4.82 -5.15 2.38
N PHE A 115 5.80 -5.82 2.97
CA PHE A 115 7.17 -5.32 2.94
C PHE A 115 8.02 -6.19 2.04
N PRO A 116 8.69 -5.61 1.04
CA PRO A 116 9.62 -6.39 0.24
C PRO A 116 10.68 -6.96 1.15
N SER A 117 10.77 -8.26 1.22
CA SER A 117 11.75 -8.92 2.05
C SER A 117 12.33 -10.08 1.27
N ARG A 118 13.43 -10.59 1.78
CA ARG A 118 13.98 -11.78 1.19
C ARG A 118 13.04 -12.91 1.46
N SER A 119 12.81 -13.69 0.44
CA SER A 119 12.00 -14.84 0.63
C SER A 119 12.71 -15.84 1.51
N GLU A 120 11.98 -16.36 2.44
CA GLU A 120 12.49 -17.37 3.36
C GLU A 120 12.31 -18.75 2.81
#